data_4a2c1868e14f3c985ad4ece8b6383975
#
_entry.id   4a2c1868e14f3c985ad4ece8b6383975
#
_cell.length_a   1.000
_cell.length_b   1.000
_cell.length_c   1.000
_cell.angle_alpha   90.00
_cell.angle_beta   90.00
_cell.angle_gamma   90.00
#
_symmetry.space_group_name_H-M   'P 1'
#
loop_
_entity.id
_entity.type
_entity.pdbx_description
1 polymer ?
#
loop_
_entity_poly.entity_id
_entity_poly.type
_entity_poly.pdbx_seq_one_letter_code
_entity_poly.pdbx_strand_id
1 'polypeptide(L)'
;MADNKYRFDTIQLHGGQTADPVTGARAVPIYQTTSYVFRDVEHARRLFALEEPGNIYTRIMNPTTDVFEQRMALLEGGIGALAVASGSAAITYAILNLAASGDEIVAASTLYGGTYNLMAYTLPRLGIKTVFVDPDDPDNFRQAISQRTKALYIESIGNPSINIIDIEAVAEIA
;
A
#
# COMPACT_ATOMS: atom_id res chain seq x y z
N MET A 1 14.39 -9.93 7.23
CA MET A 1 13.71 -8.88 8.04
C MET A 1 14.81 -8.08 8.71
N ALA A 2 14.87 -6.78 8.48
CA ALA A 2 15.81 -5.93 9.20
C ALA A 2 15.47 -6.03 10.69
N ASP A 3 16.48 -6.36 11.50
CA ASP A 3 16.37 -6.47 12.96
C ASP A 3 15.95 -5.09 13.49
N ASN A 4 14.66 -4.92 13.75
CA ASN A 4 14.07 -3.61 14.06
C ASN A 4 14.42 -3.26 15.51
N LYS A 5 15.57 -2.60 15.70
CA LYS A 5 16.12 -2.21 17.00
C LYS A 5 15.24 -1.23 17.79
N TYR A 6 14.20 -0.67 17.15
CA TYR A 6 13.35 0.36 17.73
C TYR A 6 11.97 -0.18 18.11
N ARG A 7 11.42 0.36 19.20
CA ARG A 7 10.03 0.12 19.60
C ARG A 7 9.10 0.82 18.61
N PHE A 8 7.85 0.33 18.52
CA PHE A 8 6.82 0.88 17.64
C PHE A 8 6.67 2.41 17.77
N ASP A 9 6.59 2.92 19.01
CA ASP A 9 6.49 4.37 19.26
C ASP A 9 7.68 5.17 18.73
N THR A 10 8.88 4.60 18.77
CA THR A 10 10.09 5.23 18.23
C THR A 10 10.07 5.23 16.72
N ILE A 11 9.58 4.17 16.08
CA ILE A 11 9.45 4.07 14.62
C ILE A 11 8.46 5.10 14.10
N GLN A 12 7.34 5.32 14.78
CA GLN A 12 6.35 6.34 14.39
C GLN A 12 6.98 7.73 14.22
N LEU A 13 7.98 8.06 15.03
CA LEU A 13 8.62 9.37 15.04
C LEU A 13 9.90 9.43 14.17
N HIS A 14 10.67 8.35 14.13
CA HIS A 14 12.05 8.36 13.61
C HIS A 14 12.32 7.31 12.54
N GLY A 15 11.39 6.36 12.29
CA GLY A 15 11.56 5.32 11.29
C GLY A 15 11.74 5.89 9.88
N GLY A 16 12.64 5.29 9.09
CA GLY A 16 12.90 5.70 7.71
C GLY A 16 13.58 7.07 7.56
N GLN A 17 14.00 7.70 8.66
CA GLN A 17 14.56 9.06 8.64
C GLN A 17 16.01 9.08 9.11
N THR A 18 16.85 9.80 8.37
CA THR A 18 18.21 10.21 8.79
C THR A 18 18.31 11.74 8.77
N ALA A 19 19.29 12.30 9.49
CA ALA A 19 19.57 13.73 9.37
C ALA A 19 20.01 14.05 7.94
N ASP A 20 19.57 15.21 7.42
CA ASP A 20 19.98 15.63 6.07
C ASP A 20 21.50 15.71 5.95
N PRO A 21 22.11 15.01 4.98
CA PRO A 21 23.57 14.87 4.91
C PRO A 21 24.29 16.19 4.53
N VAL A 22 23.57 17.16 3.97
CA VAL A 22 24.16 18.44 3.52
C VAL A 22 24.06 19.48 4.61
N THR A 23 22.91 19.63 5.24
CA THR A 23 22.63 20.69 6.21
C THR A 23 22.65 20.22 7.66
N GLY A 24 22.60 18.90 7.90
CA GLY A 24 22.40 18.31 9.22
C GLY A 24 21.00 18.52 9.79
N ALA A 25 20.03 18.96 8.98
CA ALA A 25 18.66 19.19 9.41
C ALA A 25 18.05 17.94 10.02
N ARG A 26 17.48 18.07 11.22
CA ARG A 26 16.84 16.96 11.93
C ARG A 26 15.47 16.64 11.36
N ALA A 27 14.71 17.66 10.96
CA ALA A 27 13.43 17.49 10.28
C ALA A 27 13.66 17.03 8.83
N VAL A 28 12.72 16.26 8.29
CA VAL A 28 12.77 15.85 6.88
C VAL A 28 12.62 17.08 6.00
N PRO A 29 13.58 17.41 5.12
CA PRO A 29 13.41 18.50 4.16
C PRO A 29 12.26 18.24 3.20
N ILE A 30 11.58 19.31 2.78
CA ILE A 30 10.51 19.23 1.77
C ILE A 30 11.13 19.50 0.40
N TYR A 31 11.31 18.46 -0.40
CA TYR A 31 11.84 18.55 -1.76
C TYR A 31 10.70 18.83 -2.76
N GLN A 32 10.38 20.09 -2.94
CA GLN A 32 9.30 20.53 -3.84
C GLN A 32 9.85 20.74 -5.26
N THR A 33 10.20 19.63 -5.92
CA THR A 33 10.77 19.62 -7.27
C THR A 33 10.17 18.51 -8.12
N THR A 34 10.25 18.64 -9.44
CA THR A 34 9.81 17.59 -10.39
C THR A 34 10.95 16.68 -10.82
N SER A 35 12.16 17.20 -10.97
CA SER A 35 13.31 16.49 -11.54
C SER A 35 14.59 16.81 -10.78
N TYR A 36 15.61 15.98 -11.02
CA TYR A 36 16.92 16.08 -10.37
C TYR A 36 18.03 16.14 -11.42
N VAL A 37 19.12 16.82 -11.08
CA VAL A 37 20.28 16.97 -11.97
C VAL A 37 21.18 15.76 -11.83
N PHE A 38 21.61 15.22 -12.94
CA PHE A 38 22.60 14.13 -12.98
C PHE A 38 24.02 14.69 -13.00
N ARG A 39 24.98 13.94 -12.45
CA ARG A 39 26.41 14.33 -12.46
C ARG A 39 26.98 14.34 -13.88
N ASP A 40 26.60 13.33 -14.65
CA ASP A 40 26.99 13.10 -16.06
C ASP A 40 26.05 12.11 -16.74
N VAL A 41 26.25 11.85 -18.03
CA VAL A 41 25.41 10.94 -18.84
C VAL A 41 25.47 9.50 -18.31
N GLU A 42 26.64 9.06 -17.85
CA GLU A 42 26.82 7.70 -17.35
C GLU A 42 26.11 7.49 -16.01
N HIS A 43 26.09 8.49 -15.13
CA HIS A 43 25.27 8.48 -13.93
C HIS A 43 23.78 8.38 -14.28
N ALA A 44 23.31 9.18 -15.24
CA ALA A 44 21.91 9.07 -15.71
C ALA A 44 21.59 7.66 -16.19
N ARG A 45 22.46 7.09 -17.03
CA ARG A 45 22.28 5.71 -17.56
C ARG A 45 22.11 4.69 -16.43
N ARG A 46 22.98 4.71 -15.43
CA ARG A 46 22.91 3.76 -14.29
C ARG A 46 21.64 3.93 -13.46
N LEU A 47 21.20 5.16 -13.23
CA LEU A 47 19.94 5.40 -12.52
C LEU A 47 18.72 4.85 -13.27
N PHE A 48 18.64 5.11 -14.59
CA PHE A 48 17.54 4.62 -15.41
C PHE A 48 17.59 3.09 -15.60
N ALA A 49 18.77 2.49 -15.55
CA ALA A 49 18.95 1.05 -15.60
C ALA A 49 18.76 0.36 -14.22
N LEU A 50 18.47 1.13 -13.16
CA LEU A 50 18.37 0.67 -11.76
C LEU A 50 19.63 -0.04 -11.25
N GLU A 51 20.79 0.31 -11.80
CA GLU A 51 22.11 -0.17 -11.38
C GLU A 51 22.66 0.62 -10.19
N GLU A 52 22.14 1.81 -9.96
CA GLU A 52 22.50 2.70 -8.85
C GLU A 52 21.21 3.32 -8.27
N PRO A 53 21.03 3.37 -6.94
CA PRO A 53 19.91 4.08 -6.34
C PRO A 53 20.11 5.60 -6.45
N GLY A 54 19.03 6.35 -6.61
CA GLY A 54 19.08 7.81 -6.62
C GLY A 54 17.82 8.45 -7.17
N ASN A 55 17.80 9.78 -7.20
CA ASN A 55 16.64 10.56 -7.58
C ASN A 55 16.65 10.90 -9.07
N ILE A 56 15.55 10.63 -9.77
CA ILE A 56 15.38 10.89 -11.19
C ILE A 56 14.24 11.91 -11.37
N TYR A 57 13.06 11.57 -10.90
CA TYR A 57 11.84 12.34 -11.12
C TYR A 57 10.84 12.08 -10.00
N THR A 58 10.24 13.14 -9.45
CA THR A 58 9.38 13.07 -8.23
C THR A 58 8.20 12.10 -8.34
N ARG A 59 7.63 11.91 -9.53
CA ARG A 59 6.56 10.92 -9.73
C ARG A 59 7.02 9.48 -9.43
N ILE A 60 8.31 9.20 -9.58
CA ILE A 60 8.91 7.87 -9.36
C ILE A 60 9.50 7.81 -7.95
N MET A 61 10.24 8.84 -7.54
CA MET A 61 10.92 8.91 -6.26
C MET A 61 11.14 10.36 -5.81
N ASN A 62 10.95 10.62 -4.53
CA ASN A 62 11.21 11.92 -3.92
C ASN A 62 11.69 11.69 -2.48
N PRO A 63 12.79 12.34 -2.02
CA PRO A 63 13.34 12.08 -0.69
C PRO A 63 12.37 12.34 0.46
N THR A 64 11.44 13.30 0.30
CA THR A 64 10.41 13.55 1.33
C THR A 64 9.40 12.41 1.39
N THR A 65 8.91 11.94 0.23
CA THR A 65 7.97 10.83 0.12
C THR A 65 8.61 9.52 0.57
N ASP A 66 9.88 9.30 0.23
CA ASP A 66 10.65 8.11 0.59
C ASP A 66 10.69 7.87 2.10
N VAL A 67 10.86 8.93 2.90
CA VAL A 67 10.80 8.81 4.37
C VAL A 67 9.44 8.30 4.85
N PHE A 68 8.34 8.76 4.24
CA PHE A 68 7.01 8.28 4.56
C PHE A 68 6.84 6.79 4.17
N GLU A 69 7.26 6.43 2.97
CA GLU A 69 7.20 5.05 2.47
C GLU A 69 8.01 4.09 3.34
N GLN A 70 9.26 4.44 3.66
CA GLN A 70 10.11 3.65 4.56
C GLN A 70 9.52 3.52 5.96
N ARG A 71 8.95 4.58 6.51
CA ARG A 71 8.32 4.56 7.84
C ARG A 71 7.12 3.64 7.87
N MET A 72 6.24 3.72 6.86
CA MET A 72 5.09 2.84 6.76
C MET A 72 5.50 1.38 6.60
N ALA A 73 6.51 1.10 5.75
CA ALA A 73 7.05 -0.24 5.62
C ALA A 73 7.58 -0.80 6.95
N LEU A 74 8.28 0.02 7.74
CA LEU A 74 8.79 -0.39 9.07
C LEU A 74 7.67 -0.64 10.08
N LEU A 75 6.62 0.19 10.09
CA LEU A 75 5.48 0.06 11.00
C LEU A 75 4.66 -1.19 10.71
N GLU A 76 4.47 -1.51 9.42
CA GLU A 76 3.69 -2.66 8.96
C GLU A 76 4.53 -3.95 8.81
N GLY A 77 5.84 -3.90 9.07
CA GLY A 77 6.75 -5.04 8.87
C GLY A 77 6.90 -5.45 7.40
N GLY A 78 6.59 -4.54 6.48
CA GLY A 78 6.69 -4.75 5.04
C GLY A 78 8.11 -4.59 4.51
N ILE A 79 8.35 -5.08 3.29
CA ILE A 79 9.64 -4.90 2.58
C ILE A 79 9.73 -3.55 1.86
N GLY A 80 8.61 -2.87 1.67
CA GLY A 80 8.50 -1.57 1.03
C GLY A 80 7.08 -1.04 1.12
N ALA A 81 6.90 0.22 0.78
CA ALA A 81 5.59 0.87 0.66
C ALA A 81 5.61 1.83 -0.53
N LEU A 82 4.45 2.14 -1.07
CA LEU A 82 4.25 3.12 -2.14
C LEU A 82 3.22 4.15 -1.69
N ALA A 83 3.64 5.41 -1.63
CA ALA A 83 2.72 6.51 -1.37
C ALA A 83 1.95 6.90 -2.62
N VAL A 84 0.66 7.10 -2.47
CA VAL A 84 -0.25 7.49 -3.56
C VAL A 84 -1.14 8.64 -3.12
N ALA A 85 -1.82 9.28 -4.07
CA ALA A 85 -2.56 10.51 -3.84
C ALA A 85 -3.82 10.36 -2.96
N SER A 86 -4.32 9.13 -2.75
CA SER A 86 -5.52 8.88 -1.93
C SER A 86 -5.62 7.41 -1.50
N GLY A 87 -6.39 7.14 -0.44
CA GLY A 87 -6.74 5.78 -0.05
C GLY A 87 -7.45 4.99 -1.15
N SER A 88 -8.34 5.63 -1.92
CA SER A 88 -9.00 4.97 -3.06
C SER A 88 -8.01 4.55 -4.14
N ALA A 89 -6.96 5.35 -4.39
CA ALA A 89 -5.89 4.98 -5.30
C ALA A 89 -5.08 3.81 -4.74
N ALA A 90 -4.78 3.82 -3.43
CA ALA A 90 -4.06 2.73 -2.76
C ALA A 90 -4.81 1.41 -2.89
N ILE A 91 -6.12 1.40 -2.60
CA ILE A 91 -6.97 0.21 -2.74
C ILE A 91 -6.98 -0.28 -4.19
N THR A 92 -7.18 0.63 -5.15
CA THR A 92 -7.22 0.29 -6.57
C THR A 92 -5.91 -0.37 -7.03
N TYR A 93 -4.77 0.21 -6.67
CA TYR A 93 -3.47 -0.33 -7.06
C TYR A 93 -3.15 -1.64 -6.36
N ALA A 94 -3.52 -1.79 -5.07
CA ALA A 94 -3.35 -3.05 -4.37
C ALA A 94 -4.12 -4.19 -5.07
N ILE A 95 -5.39 -3.95 -5.41
CA ILE A 95 -6.20 -4.96 -6.10
C ILE A 95 -5.66 -5.27 -7.49
N LEU A 96 -5.34 -4.24 -8.30
CA LEU A 96 -4.81 -4.45 -9.65
C LEU A 96 -3.42 -5.09 -9.69
N ASN A 97 -2.67 -5.02 -8.59
CA ASN A 97 -1.40 -5.74 -8.44
C ASN A 97 -1.60 -7.25 -8.17
N LEU A 98 -2.73 -7.64 -7.60
CA LEU A 98 -3.03 -9.02 -7.20
C LEU A 98 -3.94 -9.75 -8.19
N ALA A 99 -4.84 -9.02 -8.86
CA ALA A 99 -5.91 -9.60 -9.67
C ALA A 99 -5.94 -9.01 -11.09
N ALA A 100 -6.23 -9.86 -12.05
CA ALA A 100 -6.41 -9.54 -13.46
C ALA A 100 -7.80 -9.92 -13.96
N SER A 101 -8.10 -9.65 -15.25
CA SER A 101 -9.37 -10.05 -15.86
C SER A 101 -9.60 -11.57 -15.74
N GLY A 102 -10.75 -11.96 -15.23
CA GLY A 102 -11.13 -13.33 -14.92
C GLY A 102 -10.95 -13.73 -13.46
N ASP A 103 -10.19 -12.94 -12.68
CA ASP A 103 -9.98 -13.17 -11.25
C ASP A 103 -11.14 -12.64 -10.38
N GLU A 104 -11.10 -12.98 -9.10
CA GLU A 104 -12.14 -12.68 -8.14
C GLU A 104 -11.55 -12.18 -6.82
N ILE A 105 -12.23 -11.21 -6.19
CA ILE A 105 -11.97 -10.73 -4.84
C ILE A 105 -13.17 -11.09 -3.97
N VAL A 106 -12.96 -11.68 -2.80
CA VAL A 106 -14.00 -11.83 -1.80
C VAL A 106 -13.89 -10.66 -0.83
N ALA A 107 -14.95 -9.91 -0.63
CA ALA A 107 -14.93 -8.67 0.14
C ALA A 107 -16.05 -8.61 1.18
N ALA A 108 -15.76 -8.00 2.32
CA ALA A 108 -16.80 -7.65 3.28
C ALA A 108 -17.87 -6.77 2.64
N SER A 109 -19.12 -6.92 3.04
CA SER A 109 -20.23 -6.07 2.54
C SER A 109 -20.27 -4.71 3.24
N THR A 110 -19.61 -4.56 4.39
CA THR A 110 -19.60 -3.35 5.22
C THR A 110 -18.38 -2.48 4.94
N LEU A 111 -18.21 -2.07 3.68
CA LEU A 111 -17.10 -1.24 3.23
C LEU A 111 -17.50 0.23 3.13
N TYR A 112 -16.50 1.12 3.20
CA TYR A 112 -16.66 2.50 2.80
C TYR A 112 -17.28 2.59 1.40
N GLY A 113 -18.26 3.48 1.23
CA GLY A 113 -19.05 3.56 -0.01
C GLY A 113 -18.22 3.73 -1.30
N GLY A 114 -17.09 4.45 -1.23
CA GLY A 114 -16.15 4.59 -2.36
C GLY A 114 -15.49 3.26 -2.72
N THR A 115 -15.09 2.47 -1.72
CA THR A 115 -14.51 1.14 -1.90
C THR A 115 -15.55 0.15 -2.43
N TYR A 116 -16.77 0.19 -1.87
CA TYR A 116 -17.87 -0.62 -2.37
C TYR A 116 -18.14 -0.33 -3.86
N ASN A 117 -18.25 0.94 -4.24
CA ASN A 117 -18.47 1.35 -5.63
C ASN A 117 -17.32 0.93 -6.57
N LEU A 118 -16.07 1.04 -6.11
CA LEU A 118 -14.92 0.52 -6.86
C LEU A 118 -15.10 -0.97 -7.16
N MET A 119 -15.42 -1.75 -6.13
CA MET A 119 -15.54 -3.21 -6.24
C MET A 119 -16.80 -3.65 -6.99
N ALA A 120 -17.92 -2.99 -6.76
CA ALA A 120 -19.21 -3.39 -7.35
C ALA A 120 -19.37 -2.95 -8.80
N TYR A 121 -18.78 -1.81 -9.19
CA TYR A 121 -19.06 -1.20 -10.49
C TYR A 121 -17.82 -0.94 -11.36
N THR A 122 -16.68 -0.64 -10.77
CA THR A 122 -15.47 -0.30 -11.54
C THR A 122 -14.65 -1.54 -11.88
N LEU A 123 -14.34 -2.40 -10.92
CA LEU A 123 -13.56 -3.61 -11.15
C LEU A 123 -14.22 -4.58 -12.14
N PRO A 124 -15.57 -4.77 -12.17
CA PRO A 124 -16.21 -5.59 -13.20
C PRO A 124 -15.96 -5.12 -14.63
N ARG A 125 -15.78 -3.82 -14.86
CA ARG A 125 -15.42 -3.27 -16.19
C ARG A 125 -14.01 -3.65 -16.62
N LEU A 126 -13.16 -4.03 -15.66
CA LEU A 126 -11.80 -4.55 -15.88
C LEU A 126 -11.77 -6.09 -15.90
N GLY A 127 -12.94 -6.72 -15.79
CA GLY A 127 -13.07 -8.18 -15.78
C GLY A 127 -12.77 -8.83 -14.42
N ILE A 128 -12.64 -8.06 -13.34
CA ILE A 128 -12.40 -8.57 -11.99
C ILE A 128 -13.75 -8.61 -11.26
N LYS A 129 -14.16 -9.77 -10.79
CA LYS A 129 -15.40 -9.95 -10.06
C LYS A 129 -15.18 -9.74 -8.56
N THR A 130 -16.15 -9.13 -7.88
CA THR A 130 -16.19 -9.10 -6.42
C THR A 130 -17.37 -9.92 -5.90
N VAL A 131 -17.11 -10.77 -4.91
CA VAL A 131 -18.10 -11.50 -4.14
C VAL A 131 -18.17 -10.86 -2.76
N PHE A 132 -19.31 -10.21 -2.46
CA PHE A 132 -19.52 -9.60 -1.15
C PHE A 132 -20.10 -10.62 -0.18
N VAL A 133 -19.59 -10.62 1.05
CA VAL A 133 -20.03 -11.49 2.15
C VAL A 133 -20.33 -10.67 3.40
N ASP A 134 -21.19 -11.20 4.26
CA ASP A 134 -21.38 -10.68 5.60
C ASP A 134 -20.11 -10.97 6.43
N PRO A 135 -19.40 -9.94 6.92
CA PRO A 135 -18.14 -10.14 7.62
C PRO A 135 -18.26 -10.52 9.09
N ASP A 136 -19.47 -10.48 9.66
CA ASP A 136 -19.71 -10.78 11.08
C ASP A 136 -19.54 -12.29 11.37
N ASP A 137 -19.58 -13.14 10.33
CA ASP A 137 -19.22 -14.55 10.40
C ASP A 137 -18.04 -14.84 9.44
N PRO A 138 -16.83 -15.10 9.95
CA PRO A 138 -15.66 -15.41 9.11
C PRO A 138 -15.84 -16.59 8.16
N ASP A 139 -16.69 -17.56 8.48
CA ASP A 139 -16.95 -18.71 7.61
C ASP A 139 -17.63 -18.30 6.29
N ASN A 140 -18.28 -17.16 6.22
CA ASN A 140 -18.80 -16.62 4.96
C ASN A 140 -17.69 -16.33 3.94
N PHE A 141 -16.49 -15.89 4.40
CA PHE A 141 -15.34 -15.75 3.51
C PHE A 141 -14.88 -17.10 3.00
N ARG A 142 -14.77 -18.10 3.88
CA ARG A 142 -14.36 -19.47 3.53
C ARG A 142 -15.24 -20.08 2.45
N GLN A 143 -16.56 -19.92 2.60
CA GLN A 143 -17.55 -20.46 1.66
C GLN A 143 -17.53 -19.74 0.30
N ALA A 144 -17.13 -18.47 0.27
CA ALA A 144 -17.08 -17.66 -0.95
C ALA A 144 -15.80 -17.85 -1.78
N ILE A 145 -14.75 -18.44 -1.20
CA ILE A 145 -13.48 -18.67 -1.90
C ILE A 145 -13.66 -19.64 -3.06
N SER A 146 -13.12 -19.28 -4.21
CA SER A 146 -13.05 -20.10 -5.41
C SER A 146 -11.60 -20.22 -5.91
N GLN A 147 -11.37 -21.05 -6.94
CA GLN A 147 -10.05 -21.12 -7.59
C GLN A 147 -9.60 -19.80 -8.25
N ARG A 148 -10.52 -18.86 -8.44
CA ARG A 148 -10.25 -17.55 -9.03
C ARG A 148 -10.01 -16.47 -7.97
N THR A 149 -10.26 -16.75 -6.69
CA THR A 149 -10.07 -15.80 -5.60
C THR A 149 -8.59 -15.47 -5.43
N LYS A 150 -8.24 -14.20 -5.46
CA LYS A 150 -6.87 -13.69 -5.31
C LYS A 150 -6.63 -12.97 -3.99
N ALA A 151 -7.69 -12.45 -3.37
CA ALA A 151 -7.60 -11.78 -2.09
C ALA A 151 -8.93 -11.80 -1.34
N LEU A 152 -8.83 -11.74 -0.01
CA LEU A 152 -9.91 -11.39 0.88
C LEU A 152 -9.74 -9.91 1.25
N TYR A 153 -10.79 -9.10 1.11
CA TYR A 153 -10.73 -7.67 1.39
C TYR A 153 -11.68 -7.31 2.55
N ILE A 154 -11.13 -6.67 3.57
CA ILE A 154 -11.85 -6.22 4.74
C ILE A 154 -11.45 -4.79 5.13
N GLU A 155 -12.30 -4.11 5.90
CA GLU A 155 -11.97 -2.92 6.68
C GLU A 155 -12.06 -3.30 8.16
N SER A 156 -11.08 -2.93 8.97
CA SER A 156 -11.02 -3.31 10.39
C SER A 156 -12.24 -2.87 11.19
N ILE A 157 -12.82 -1.73 10.80
CA ILE A 157 -14.08 -1.20 11.32
C ILE A 157 -14.98 -0.91 10.13
N GLY A 158 -16.12 -1.58 10.06
CA GLY A 158 -17.09 -1.44 8.97
C GLY A 158 -17.70 -0.04 8.88
N ASN A 159 -18.03 0.37 7.66
CA ASN A 159 -18.65 1.68 7.40
C ASN A 159 -19.97 1.51 6.58
N PRO A 160 -21.12 1.95 7.07
CA PRO A 160 -21.37 2.72 8.31
C PRO A 160 -21.69 1.88 9.55
N SER A 161 -21.66 0.57 9.48
CA SER A 161 -22.21 -0.34 10.52
C SER A 161 -21.38 -0.35 11.80
N ILE A 162 -20.13 0.12 11.78
CA ILE A 162 -19.18 0.15 12.91
C ILE A 162 -18.93 -1.26 13.49
N ASN A 163 -19.20 -2.31 12.75
CA ASN A 163 -18.85 -3.67 13.12
C ASN A 163 -17.33 -3.86 13.06
N ILE A 164 -16.78 -4.61 14.01
CA ILE A 164 -15.35 -4.92 14.10
C ILE A 164 -15.16 -6.32 13.55
N ILE A 165 -14.30 -6.45 12.54
CA ILE A 165 -14.03 -7.72 11.88
C ILE A 165 -12.92 -8.45 12.63
N ASP A 166 -13.09 -9.76 12.82
CA ASP A 166 -12.04 -10.65 13.33
C ASP A 166 -10.97 -10.87 12.24
N ILE A 167 -9.96 -9.99 12.26
CA ILE A 167 -8.88 -9.99 11.27
C ILE A 167 -8.09 -11.29 11.33
N GLU A 168 -7.86 -11.84 12.54
CA GLU A 168 -7.09 -13.06 12.74
C GLU A 168 -7.81 -14.25 12.10
N ALA A 169 -9.10 -14.41 12.37
CA ALA A 169 -9.91 -15.48 11.77
C ALA A 169 -9.97 -15.38 10.24
N VAL A 170 -10.10 -14.17 9.68
CA VAL A 170 -10.09 -13.98 8.22
C VAL A 170 -8.71 -14.26 7.63
N ALA A 171 -7.62 -13.89 8.32
CA ALA A 171 -6.26 -14.17 7.87
C ALA A 171 -5.94 -15.68 7.87
N GLU A 172 -6.49 -16.45 8.84
CA GLU A 172 -6.35 -17.90 8.86
C GLU A 172 -7.09 -18.60 7.70
N ILE A 173 -8.12 -17.96 7.16
CA ILE A 173 -8.87 -18.46 6.01
C ILE A 173 -8.11 -18.20 4.69
N ALA A 174 -7.35 -17.11 4.61
CA ALA A 174 -6.64 -16.65 3.41
C ALA A 174 -5.39 -17.50 3.12
#